data_02eded2e15d55880eb431845c286d44c
#
_entry.id   02eded2e15d55880eb431845c286d44c
#
_cell.length_a   1.000
_cell.length_b   1.000
_cell.length_c   1.000
_cell.angle_alpha   90.00
_cell.angle_beta   90.00
_cell.angle_gamma   90.00
#
_symmetry.space_group_name_H-M   'P 1'
#
loop_
_entity.id
_entity.type
_entity.pdbx_description
1 polymer ?
#
loop_
_entity_poly.entity_id
_entity_poly.type
_entity_poly.pdbx_seq_one_letter_code
_entity_poly.pdbx_strand_id
1 'polypeptide(L)'
;MAEKTILIAEDSSVILNLTKKILELQNYKILTAKNGGEVLKQVESNKIDAILMDLNIPVKNGMDCTREIRAHQDKQIANIPIIAVTGNANNYSMEDFKEAGINDYLPKPLDFDALVLTVKKYTAE
;
A
#
# COMPACT_ATOMS: atom_id res chain seq x y z
N MET A 1 17.55 -2.83 -15.49
CA MET A 1 16.96 -3.22 -14.20
C MET A 1 15.47 -3.31 -14.33
N ALA A 2 14.87 -4.26 -13.63
CA ALA A 2 13.43 -4.44 -13.71
C ALA A 2 12.70 -3.28 -13.03
N GLU A 3 11.60 -2.87 -13.65
CA GLU A 3 10.71 -1.85 -13.10
C GLU A 3 9.99 -2.43 -11.88
N LYS A 4 9.94 -1.67 -10.80
CA LYS A 4 9.21 -2.10 -9.59
C LYS A 4 7.74 -1.75 -9.73
N THR A 5 6.89 -2.62 -9.21
CA THR A 5 5.43 -2.48 -9.29
C THR A 5 4.87 -2.10 -7.92
N ILE A 6 4.08 -1.04 -7.89
CA ILE A 6 3.41 -0.55 -6.67
C ILE A 6 1.90 -0.71 -6.85
N LEU A 7 1.25 -1.31 -5.87
CA LEU A 7 -0.20 -1.35 -5.83
C LEU A 7 -0.69 -0.22 -4.93
N ILE A 8 -1.58 0.62 -5.46
CA ILE A 8 -2.19 1.70 -4.70
C ILE A 8 -3.64 1.32 -4.39
N ALA A 9 -3.95 1.16 -3.12
CA ALA A 9 -5.30 0.88 -2.65
C ALA A 9 -5.90 2.17 -2.09
N GLU A 10 -6.83 2.76 -2.85
CA GLU A 10 -7.41 4.07 -2.54
C GLU A 10 -8.76 4.19 -3.24
N ASP A 11 -9.80 4.57 -2.52
CA ASP A 11 -11.13 4.68 -3.11
C ASP A 11 -11.44 6.08 -3.70
N SER A 12 -10.68 7.11 -3.33
CA SER A 12 -10.83 8.42 -3.95
C SER A 12 -10.10 8.46 -5.29
N SER A 13 -10.84 8.64 -6.38
CA SER A 13 -10.26 8.67 -7.72
C SER A 13 -9.27 9.84 -7.89
N VAL A 14 -9.53 10.96 -7.24
CA VAL A 14 -8.64 12.13 -7.31
C VAL A 14 -7.29 11.82 -6.68
N ILE A 15 -7.30 11.30 -5.46
CA ILE A 15 -6.07 10.96 -4.73
C ILE A 15 -5.33 9.81 -5.43
N LEU A 16 -6.08 8.82 -5.89
CA LEU A 16 -5.52 7.68 -6.61
C LEU A 16 -4.75 8.12 -7.85
N ASN A 17 -5.38 8.95 -8.69
CA ASN A 17 -4.78 9.39 -9.94
C ASN A 17 -3.56 10.27 -9.70
N LEU A 18 -3.61 11.12 -8.69
CA LEU A 18 -2.48 12.00 -8.35
C LEU A 18 -1.30 11.18 -7.85
N THR A 19 -1.54 10.26 -6.94
CA THR A 19 -0.50 9.37 -6.40
C THR A 19 0.12 8.53 -7.50
N LYS A 20 -0.72 8.00 -8.38
CA LYS A 20 -0.27 7.22 -9.54
C LYS A 20 0.70 8.01 -10.42
N LYS A 21 0.32 9.25 -10.77
CA LYS A 21 1.16 10.09 -11.63
C LYS A 21 2.51 10.38 -10.99
N ILE A 22 2.52 10.68 -9.70
CA ILE A 22 3.75 11.00 -9.00
C ILE A 22 4.70 9.81 -9.01
N LEU A 23 4.20 8.61 -8.75
CA LEU A 23 5.04 7.42 -8.74
C LEU A 23 5.44 6.98 -10.14
N GLU A 24 4.58 7.16 -11.15
CA GLU A 24 4.96 6.89 -12.54
C GLU A 24 6.12 7.77 -12.98
N LEU A 25 6.18 9.01 -12.52
CA LEU A 25 7.30 9.90 -12.80
C LEU A 25 8.61 9.39 -12.17
N GLN A 26 8.52 8.55 -11.16
CA GLN A 26 9.68 7.93 -10.53
C GLN A 26 9.99 6.54 -11.13
N ASN A 27 9.40 6.24 -12.27
CA ASN A 27 9.65 5.00 -13.04
C ASN A 27 9.07 3.74 -12.38
N TYR A 28 8.01 3.88 -11.58
CA TYR A 28 7.28 2.73 -11.07
C TYR A 28 6.14 2.33 -11.99
N LYS A 29 5.90 1.04 -12.08
CA LYS A 29 4.68 0.52 -12.68
C LYS A 29 3.59 0.52 -11.61
N ILE A 30 2.40 1.03 -11.94
CA ILE A 30 1.34 1.23 -10.96
C ILE A 30 0.14 0.34 -11.28
N LEU A 31 -0.29 -0.41 -10.27
CA LEU A 31 -1.57 -1.11 -10.26
C LEU A 31 -2.46 -0.41 -9.24
N THR A 32 -3.77 -0.48 -9.43
CA THR A 32 -4.71 0.22 -8.56
C THR A 32 -5.80 -0.72 -8.06
N ALA A 33 -6.31 -0.42 -6.86
CA ALA A 33 -7.45 -1.12 -6.28
C ALA A 33 -8.28 -0.11 -5.51
N LYS A 34 -9.59 -0.19 -5.60
CA LYS A 34 -10.50 0.75 -4.94
C LYS A 34 -11.12 0.19 -3.67
N ASN A 35 -10.90 -1.09 -3.39
CA ASN A 35 -11.41 -1.73 -2.19
C ASN A 35 -10.52 -2.92 -1.81
N GLY A 36 -10.75 -3.45 -0.62
CA GLY A 36 -9.91 -4.54 -0.10
C GLY A 36 -10.01 -5.84 -0.90
N GLY A 37 -11.17 -6.11 -1.49
CA GLY A 37 -11.33 -7.29 -2.34
C GLY A 37 -10.46 -7.22 -3.59
N GLU A 38 -10.39 -6.04 -4.20
CA GLU A 38 -9.52 -5.84 -5.36
C GLU A 38 -8.05 -5.97 -4.99
N VAL A 39 -7.66 -5.49 -3.79
CA VAL A 39 -6.28 -5.64 -3.32
C VAL A 39 -5.88 -7.11 -3.28
N LEU A 40 -6.73 -7.94 -2.70
CA LEU A 40 -6.43 -9.38 -2.57
C LEU A 40 -6.33 -10.06 -3.93
N LYS A 41 -7.17 -9.68 -4.88
CA LYS A 41 -7.09 -10.21 -6.24
C LYS A 41 -5.80 -9.80 -6.93
N GLN A 42 -5.40 -8.54 -6.77
CA GLN A 42 -4.19 -8.02 -7.42
C GLN A 42 -2.94 -8.70 -6.89
N VAL A 43 -2.84 -8.93 -5.58
CA VAL A 43 -1.63 -9.57 -5.02
C VAL A 43 -1.50 -11.03 -5.46
N GLU A 44 -2.60 -11.70 -5.77
CA GLU A 44 -2.57 -13.07 -6.26
C GLU A 44 -2.27 -13.18 -7.75
N SER A 45 -2.61 -12.14 -8.51
CA SER A 45 -2.50 -12.15 -9.97
C SER A 45 -1.23 -11.49 -10.49
N ASN A 46 -0.52 -10.73 -9.68
CA ASN A 46 0.63 -9.92 -10.12
C ASN A 46 1.75 -9.98 -9.11
N LYS A 47 2.98 -9.79 -9.59
CA LYS A 47 4.10 -9.57 -8.70
C LYS A 47 4.07 -8.10 -8.27
N ILE A 48 4.00 -7.86 -6.97
CA ILE A 48 3.92 -6.52 -6.40
C ILE A 48 5.07 -6.32 -5.44
N ASP A 49 5.76 -5.18 -5.55
CA ASP A 49 6.94 -4.89 -4.76
C ASP A 49 6.64 -4.09 -3.50
N ALA A 50 5.54 -3.34 -3.49
CA ALA A 50 5.07 -2.65 -2.29
C ALA A 50 3.61 -2.26 -2.48
N ILE A 51 2.89 -2.09 -1.39
CA ILE A 51 1.48 -1.66 -1.39
C ILE A 51 1.36 -0.36 -0.61
N LEU A 52 0.72 0.65 -1.21
CA LEU A 52 0.23 1.81 -0.50
C LEU A 52 -1.22 1.53 -0.14
N MET A 53 -1.49 1.38 1.14
CA MET A 53 -2.78 0.92 1.63
C MET A 53 -3.50 2.01 2.42
N ASP A 54 -4.55 2.60 1.82
CA ASP A 54 -5.45 3.46 2.57
C ASP A 54 -6.22 2.56 3.55
N LEU A 55 -6.20 2.91 4.82
CA LEU A 55 -6.83 2.07 5.85
C LEU A 55 -8.35 2.16 5.83
N ASN A 56 -8.91 3.19 5.19
CA ASN A 56 -10.35 3.44 5.16
C ASN A 56 -11.01 3.03 3.84
N ILE A 57 -10.44 2.05 3.14
CA ILE A 57 -11.05 1.56 1.90
C ILE A 57 -12.28 0.69 2.21
N PRO A 58 -13.29 0.69 1.31
CA PRO A 58 -14.51 -0.10 1.54
C PRO A 58 -14.34 -1.60 1.31
N VAL A 59 -15.37 -2.34 1.61
CA VAL A 59 -15.51 -3.80 1.51
C VAL A 59 -14.71 -4.49 2.62
N LYS A 60 -13.41 -4.29 2.65
CA LYS A 60 -12.54 -4.79 3.71
C LYS A 60 -11.51 -3.70 3.99
N ASN A 61 -11.46 -3.23 5.24
CA ASN A 61 -10.55 -2.14 5.59
C ASN A 61 -9.08 -2.56 5.45
N GLY A 62 -8.20 -1.56 5.40
CA GLY A 62 -6.79 -1.80 5.14
C GLY A 62 -6.09 -2.65 6.19
N MET A 63 -6.49 -2.56 7.46
CA MET A 63 -5.90 -3.37 8.53
C MET A 63 -6.24 -4.85 8.35
N ASP A 64 -7.51 -5.15 8.10
CA ASP A 64 -7.94 -6.54 7.88
C ASP A 64 -7.35 -7.11 6.59
N CYS A 65 -7.28 -6.29 5.55
CA CYS A 65 -6.66 -6.68 4.29
C CYS A 65 -5.18 -7.04 4.52
N THR A 66 -4.47 -6.23 5.30
CA THR A 66 -3.07 -6.48 5.63
C THR A 66 -2.91 -7.81 6.37
N ARG A 67 -3.78 -8.08 7.35
CA ARG A 67 -3.73 -9.36 8.09
C ARG A 67 -3.91 -10.55 7.17
N GLU A 68 -4.83 -10.46 6.21
CA GLU A 68 -5.03 -11.54 5.23
C GLU A 68 -3.81 -11.73 4.34
N ILE A 69 -3.18 -10.65 3.90
CA ILE A 69 -1.96 -10.74 3.11
C ILE A 69 -0.87 -11.45 3.89
N ARG A 70 -0.69 -11.08 5.17
CA ARG A 70 0.34 -11.69 6.02
C ARG A 70 0.09 -13.17 6.28
N ALA A 71 -1.16 -13.60 6.25
CA ALA A 71 -1.54 -15.01 6.45
C ALA A 71 -1.47 -15.84 5.17
N HIS A 72 -1.12 -15.26 4.05
CA HIS A 72 -1.08 -15.96 2.75
C HIS A 72 -0.03 -17.07 2.76
N GLN A 73 -0.35 -18.19 2.10
CA GLN A 73 0.56 -19.33 2.02
C GLN A 73 1.82 -19.02 1.19
N ASP A 74 1.68 -18.20 0.16
CA ASP A 74 2.81 -17.77 -0.64
C ASP A 74 3.61 -16.73 0.13
N LYS A 75 4.85 -17.07 0.48
CA LYS A 75 5.71 -16.19 1.27
C LYS A 75 6.08 -14.90 0.55
N GLN A 76 6.13 -14.91 -0.77
CA GLN A 76 6.37 -13.69 -1.53
C GLN A 76 5.22 -12.70 -1.35
N ILE A 77 3.99 -13.20 -1.33
CA ILE A 77 2.81 -12.37 -1.06
C ILE A 77 2.79 -11.95 0.41
N ALA A 78 2.99 -12.89 1.32
CA ALA A 78 2.92 -12.61 2.76
C ALA A 78 3.93 -11.56 3.23
N ASN A 79 5.02 -11.39 2.50
CA ASN A 79 6.11 -10.49 2.89
C ASN A 79 6.16 -9.19 2.09
N ILE A 80 5.17 -8.89 1.24
CA ILE A 80 5.15 -7.63 0.49
C ILE A 80 5.15 -6.45 1.48
N PRO A 81 6.05 -5.46 1.31
CA PRO A 81 6.01 -4.27 2.16
C PRO A 81 4.67 -3.54 2.01
N ILE A 82 4.06 -3.18 3.13
CA ILE A 82 2.79 -2.46 3.14
C ILE A 82 2.96 -1.16 3.89
N ILE A 83 2.68 -0.06 3.21
CA ILE A 83 2.76 1.29 3.76
C ILE A 83 1.32 1.77 3.95
N ALA A 84 0.91 1.99 5.20
CA ALA A 84 -0.44 2.48 5.48
C ALA A 84 -0.53 3.97 5.19
N VAL A 85 -1.68 4.38 4.65
CA VAL A 85 -2.00 5.80 4.46
C VAL A 85 -3.27 6.06 5.26
N THR A 86 -3.22 7.02 6.18
CA THR A 86 -4.35 7.23 7.07
C THR A 86 -4.51 8.70 7.46
N GLY A 87 -5.76 9.18 7.44
CA GLY A 87 -6.12 10.49 7.96
C GLY A 87 -6.44 10.45 9.45
N ASN A 88 -6.53 9.25 10.02
CA ASN A 88 -6.93 9.03 11.41
C ASN A 88 -5.83 8.29 12.19
N ALA A 89 -4.61 8.83 12.13
CA ALA A 89 -3.47 8.21 12.79
C ALA A 89 -3.71 7.98 14.29
N ASN A 90 -4.55 8.82 14.90
CA ASN A 90 -4.87 8.70 16.33
C ASN A 90 -5.76 7.50 16.66
N ASN A 91 -6.39 6.87 15.66
CA ASN A 91 -7.22 5.69 15.87
C ASN A 91 -6.42 4.40 15.97
N TYR A 92 -5.13 4.47 15.64
CA TYR A 92 -4.26 3.30 15.65
C TYR A 92 -2.95 3.65 16.33
N SER A 93 -2.46 2.74 17.17
CA SER A 93 -1.14 2.88 17.76
C SER A 93 -0.09 2.26 16.83
N MET A 94 1.17 2.55 17.08
CA MET A 94 2.25 1.87 16.36
C MET A 94 2.21 0.36 16.61
N GLU A 95 1.74 -0.05 17.78
CA GLU A 95 1.58 -1.47 18.09
C GLU A 95 0.49 -2.11 17.23
N ASP A 96 -0.62 -1.38 16.98
CA ASP A 96 -1.68 -1.85 16.10
C ASP A 96 -1.15 -2.11 14.70
N PHE A 97 -0.37 -1.19 14.16
CA PHE A 97 0.23 -1.34 12.84
C PHE A 97 1.17 -2.55 12.80
N LYS A 98 2.00 -2.68 13.79
CA LYS A 98 2.98 -3.77 13.87
C LYS A 98 2.28 -5.13 13.98
N GLU A 99 1.25 -5.22 14.80
CA GLU A 99 0.48 -6.45 14.97
C GLU A 99 -0.18 -6.88 13.66
N ALA A 100 -0.74 -5.92 12.91
CA ALA A 100 -1.36 -6.23 11.63
C ALA A 100 -0.34 -6.57 10.54
N GLY A 101 0.92 -6.18 10.71
CA GLY A 101 1.96 -6.44 9.74
C GLY A 101 2.25 -5.28 8.80
N ILE A 102 1.89 -4.06 9.19
CA ILE A 102 2.20 -2.85 8.43
C ILE A 102 3.65 -2.45 8.67
N ASN A 103 4.35 -2.12 7.59
CA ASN A 103 5.79 -1.81 7.65
C ASN A 103 6.07 -0.34 7.96
N ASP A 104 5.19 0.55 7.51
CA ASP A 104 5.38 2.00 7.69
C ASP A 104 4.05 2.69 7.48
N TYR A 105 3.96 3.97 7.82
CA TYR A 105 2.73 4.71 7.58
C TYR A 105 3.01 6.13 7.13
N LEU A 106 2.05 6.72 6.41
CA LEU A 106 2.08 8.10 5.95
C LEU A 106 0.76 8.75 6.35
N PRO A 107 0.81 9.90 7.04
CA PRO A 107 -0.44 10.60 7.40
C PRO A 107 -1.04 11.32 6.19
N LYS A 108 -2.35 11.53 6.22
CA LYS A 108 -3.02 12.42 5.28
C LYS A 108 -3.11 13.81 5.88
N PRO A 109 -3.05 14.86 5.07
CA PRO A 109 -2.84 14.84 3.63
C PRO A 109 -1.42 14.39 3.27
N LEU A 110 -1.30 13.66 2.17
CA LEU A 110 -0.01 13.10 1.76
C LEU A 110 1.00 14.19 1.43
N ASP A 111 2.20 14.05 2.00
CA ASP A 111 3.37 14.80 1.58
C ASP A 111 4.03 13.96 0.48
N PHE A 112 4.07 14.49 -0.73
CA PHE A 112 4.54 13.70 -1.88
C PHE A 112 6.04 13.42 -1.84
N ASP A 113 6.83 14.30 -1.23
CA ASP A 113 8.26 14.02 -1.03
C ASP A 113 8.45 12.86 -0.07
N ALA A 114 7.69 12.84 1.03
CA ALA A 114 7.74 11.74 2.00
C ALA A 114 7.26 10.43 1.36
N LEU A 115 6.22 10.51 0.52
CA LEU A 115 5.70 9.35 -0.20
C LEU A 115 6.79 8.72 -1.07
N VAL A 116 7.46 9.53 -1.89
CA VAL A 116 8.49 9.04 -2.80
C VAL A 116 9.64 8.42 -2.00
N LEU A 117 10.10 9.10 -0.95
CA LEU A 117 11.19 8.59 -0.12
C LEU A 117 10.83 7.26 0.54
N THR A 118 9.61 7.15 1.06
CA THR A 118 9.17 5.94 1.73
C THR A 118 9.06 4.78 0.75
N VAL A 119 8.46 5.01 -0.42
CA VAL A 119 8.34 3.97 -1.44
C VAL A 119 9.73 3.50 -1.89
N LYS A 120 10.65 4.43 -2.10
CA LYS A 120 12.03 4.07 -2.50
C LYS A 120 12.72 3.25 -1.43
N LYS A 121 12.50 3.57 -0.16
CA LYS A 121 13.09 2.82 0.96
C LYS A 121 12.72 1.34 0.91
N TYR A 122 11.46 1.03 0.59
CA TYR A 122 10.96 -0.34 0.60
C TYR A 122 11.13 -1.07 -0.73
N THR A 123 11.50 -0.38 -1.79
CA THR A 123 11.71 -0.99 -3.11
C THR A 123 13.15 -0.94 -3.57
N ALA A 124 14.05 -0.45 -2.75
CA ALA A 124 15.49 -0.41 -3.06
C ALA A 124 16.05 -1.82 -3.23
N GLU A 125 16.93 -1.98 -4.17
CA GLU A 125 17.62 -3.24 -4.40
C GLU A 125 18.90 -3.36 -3.58
#